data_654dc73fb9159defbe74eb585806b6ed
#
_entry.id   654dc73fb9159defbe74eb585806b6ed
#
_cell.length_a   1.000
_cell.length_b   1.000
_cell.length_c   1.000
_cell.angle_alpha   90.00
_cell.angle_beta   90.00
_cell.angle_gamma   90.00
#
_symmetry.space_group_name_H-M   'P 1'
#
loop_
_entity.id
_entity.type
_entity.pdbx_description
1 polymer ?
#
loop_
_entity_poly.entity_id
_entity_poly.type
_entity_poly.pdbx_seq_one_letter_code
_entity_poly.pdbx_strand_id
1 'polypeptide(L)'
;MAFHFFAYLSRMRFISRWGLMRNTMPENDMEHAMQCAMIAHALALIGNKRYQRGYDAEHTMALALYHDASEVITGDLPTPVKHNNPAIKAEYRKIEAVAASRLLSMLPDDLTPDYVPLITPDTKSPEWRMVKAADRLCAYIKCLEELKAGNREFREAQTGIEASIHAIDLPEVRDFLQEFVPGFSMTLDQISR
;
A
#
# COMPACT_ATOMS: atom_id res chain seq x y z
N MET A 1 -9.30 28.32 -14.90
CA MET A 1 -9.47 26.91 -15.35
C MET A 1 -9.48 26.05 -14.09
N ALA A 2 -10.35 25.04 -13.98
CA ALA A 2 -10.39 24.20 -12.79
C ALA A 2 -9.46 22.99 -12.99
N PHE A 3 -8.67 22.66 -11.98
CA PHE A 3 -7.80 21.48 -11.95
C PHE A 3 -8.51 20.33 -11.23
N HIS A 4 -8.35 19.10 -11.70
CA HIS A 4 -9.17 17.96 -11.28
C HIS A 4 -8.42 16.86 -10.52
N PHE A 5 -7.13 17.01 -10.30
CA PHE A 5 -6.27 16.01 -9.65
C PHE A 5 -6.84 15.50 -8.31
N PHE A 6 -7.13 16.41 -7.38
CA PHE A 6 -7.66 16.03 -6.07
C PHE A 6 -9.08 15.48 -6.13
N ALA A 7 -9.90 15.95 -7.09
CA ALA A 7 -11.23 15.40 -7.31
C ALA A 7 -11.16 13.94 -7.82
N TYR A 8 -10.15 13.62 -8.64
CA TYR A 8 -9.87 12.24 -9.05
C TYR A 8 -9.35 11.40 -7.87
N LEU A 9 -8.33 11.86 -7.15
CA LEU A 9 -7.81 11.14 -5.98
C LEU A 9 -8.90 10.83 -4.95
N SER A 10 -9.83 11.74 -4.72
CA SER A 10 -10.94 11.50 -3.79
C SER A 10 -11.83 10.31 -4.19
N ARG A 11 -11.71 9.82 -5.43
CA ARG A 11 -12.44 8.64 -5.90
C ARG A 11 -11.82 7.32 -5.48
N MET A 12 -10.59 7.29 -4.93
CA MET A 12 -10.00 6.11 -4.31
C MET A 12 -10.94 5.45 -3.29
N ARG A 13 -11.78 6.24 -2.62
CA ARG A 13 -12.82 5.76 -1.70
C ARG A 13 -13.89 4.85 -2.34
N PHE A 14 -14.01 4.86 -3.66
CA PHE A 14 -14.99 4.07 -4.41
C PHE A 14 -14.37 2.82 -5.03
N ILE A 15 -13.07 2.61 -4.90
CA ILE A 15 -12.36 1.44 -5.41
C ILE A 15 -12.28 0.42 -4.28
N SER A 16 -13.02 -0.67 -4.43
CA SER A 16 -13.03 -1.75 -3.45
C SER A 16 -11.84 -2.67 -3.67
N ARG A 17 -11.09 -2.91 -2.60
CA ARG A 17 -10.01 -3.89 -2.57
C ARG A 17 -10.60 -5.28 -2.28
N TRP A 18 -9.83 -6.33 -2.61
CA TRP A 18 -10.27 -7.71 -2.42
C TRP A 18 -11.59 -8.04 -3.13
N GLY A 19 -11.85 -7.42 -4.28
CA GLY A 19 -13.14 -7.45 -4.98
C GLY A 19 -13.61 -8.83 -5.42
N LEU A 20 -12.73 -9.85 -5.45
CA LEU A 20 -13.08 -11.24 -5.75
C LEU A 20 -13.31 -12.09 -4.49
N MET A 21 -13.09 -11.53 -3.30
CA MET A 21 -13.23 -12.22 -2.02
C MET A 21 -14.45 -11.70 -1.25
N ARG A 22 -15.07 -12.57 -0.49
CA ARG A 22 -16.16 -12.19 0.42
C ARG A 22 -15.56 -11.51 1.66
N ASN A 23 -15.75 -10.22 1.79
CA ASN A 23 -15.27 -9.44 2.92
C ASN A 23 -16.32 -9.34 4.02
N THR A 24 -15.91 -9.42 5.30
CA THR A 24 -16.73 -9.04 6.46
C THR A 24 -16.60 -7.56 6.76
N MET A 25 -15.44 -6.98 6.49
CA MET A 25 -15.14 -5.55 6.62
C MET A 25 -14.63 -5.05 5.25
N PRO A 26 -15.48 -4.37 4.45
CA PRO A 26 -15.03 -3.79 3.18
C PRO A 26 -13.87 -2.82 3.38
N GLU A 27 -12.91 -2.85 2.48
CA GLU A 27 -11.75 -1.96 2.43
C GLU A 27 -11.74 -1.26 1.07
N ASN A 28 -11.41 0.02 1.03
CA ASN A 28 -11.19 0.76 -0.20
C ASN A 28 -9.74 1.28 -0.28
N ASP A 29 -9.33 1.71 -1.49
CA ASP A 29 -7.95 2.16 -1.73
C ASP A 29 -7.53 3.36 -0.88
N MET A 30 -8.46 4.24 -0.49
CA MET A 30 -8.13 5.40 0.33
C MET A 30 -7.81 5.00 1.78
N GLU A 31 -8.57 4.08 2.35
CA GLU A 31 -8.31 3.52 3.69
C GLU A 31 -6.99 2.74 3.69
N HIS A 32 -6.77 1.91 2.67
CA HIS A 32 -5.52 1.19 2.47
C HIS A 32 -4.31 2.13 2.35
N ALA A 33 -4.39 3.14 1.49
CA ALA A 33 -3.31 4.09 1.29
C ALA A 33 -2.94 4.83 2.57
N MET A 34 -3.94 5.19 3.40
CA MET A 34 -3.70 5.81 4.70
C MET A 34 -3.00 4.85 5.67
N GLN A 35 -3.47 3.61 5.79
CA GLN A 35 -2.82 2.61 6.64
C GLN A 35 -1.40 2.30 6.16
N CYS A 36 -1.22 2.14 4.85
CA CYS A 36 0.08 1.92 4.23
C CYS A 36 1.05 3.07 4.54
N ALA A 37 0.59 4.33 4.45
CA ALA A 37 1.40 5.50 4.77
C ALA A 37 1.87 5.51 6.24
N MET A 38 0.99 5.19 7.19
CA MET A 38 1.35 5.09 8.61
C MET A 38 2.38 3.98 8.87
N ILE A 39 2.22 2.82 8.25
CA ILE A 39 3.14 1.69 8.42
C ILE A 39 4.48 1.97 7.74
N ALA A 40 4.49 2.52 6.52
CA ALA A 40 5.71 2.88 5.79
C ALA A 40 6.55 3.91 6.57
N HIS A 41 5.90 4.92 7.15
CA HIS A 41 6.53 5.89 8.04
C HIS A 41 7.17 5.21 9.26
N ALA A 42 6.44 4.30 9.92
CA ALA A 42 6.95 3.55 11.07
C ALA A 42 8.17 2.70 10.70
N LEU A 43 8.13 1.98 9.56
CA LEU A 43 9.26 1.19 9.08
C LEU A 43 10.50 2.06 8.82
N ALA A 44 10.33 3.24 8.19
CA ALA A 44 11.43 4.17 7.96
C ALA A 44 12.02 4.68 9.27
N LEU A 45 11.19 5.03 10.26
CA LEU A 45 11.65 5.44 11.59
C LEU A 45 12.37 4.31 12.34
N ILE A 46 11.88 3.08 12.30
CA ILE A 46 12.54 1.90 12.87
C ILE A 46 13.92 1.74 12.23
N GLY A 47 14.00 1.83 10.89
CA GLY A 47 15.24 1.76 10.15
C GLY A 47 16.24 2.81 10.58
N ASN A 48 15.81 4.06 10.71
CA ASN A 48 16.66 5.16 11.11
C ASN A 48 17.16 5.03 12.56
N LYS A 49 16.27 4.65 13.48
CA LYS A 49 16.57 4.60 14.92
C LYS A 49 17.38 3.37 15.33
N ARG A 50 17.08 2.20 14.74
CA ARG A 50 17.66 0.92 15.17
C ARG A 50 18.79 0.44 14.25
N TYR A 51 18.72 0.81 12.96
CA TYR A 51 19.62 0.30 11.92
C TYR A 51 20.42 1.38 11.21
N GLN A 52 20.30 2.65 11.61
CA GLN A 52 21.08 3.79 11.08
C GLN A 52 20.96 3.94 9.55
N ARG A 53 19.75 3.75 9.00
CA ARG A 53 19.53 3.70 7.55
C ARG A 53 19.58 5.04 6.84
N GLY A 54 19.08 6.12 7.47
CA GLY A 54 19.02 7.45 6.86
C GLY A 54 17.88 7.63 5.84
N TYR A 55 16.77 6.90 6.00
CA TYR A 55 15.57 7.06 5.18
C TYR A 55 14.93 8.43 5.40
N ASP A 56 14.39 9.04 4.34
CA ASP A 56 13.45 10.16 4.47
C ASP A 56 12.06 9.58 4.85
N ALA A 57 11.73 9.64 6.14
CA ALA A 57 10.52 9.02 6.67
C ALA A 57 9.25 9.73 6.19
N GLU A 58 9.26 11.05 6.09
CA GLU A 58 8.15 11.86 5.61
C GLU A 58 7.93 11.64 4.10
N HIS A 59 9.00 11.58 3.31
CA HIS A 59 8.91 11.23 1.89
C HIS A 59 8.42 9.80 1.70
N THR A 60 8.88 8.84 2.52
CA THR A 60 8.41 7.44 2.50
C THR A 60 6.91 7.36 2.76
N MET A 61 6.42 8.11 3.75
CA MET A 61 4.98 8.23 4.04
C MET A 61 4.21 8.81 2.86
N ALA A 62 4.71 9.89 2.25
CA ALA A 62 4.07 10.49 1.09
C ALA A 62 4.04 9.53 -0.10
N LEU A 63 5.12 8.82 -0.40
CA LEU A 63 5.16 7.79 -1.44
C LEU A 63 4.09 6.72 -1.21
N ALA A 64 3.94 6.24 0.04
CA ALA A 64 2.95 5.24 0.39
C ALA A 64 1.51 5.76 0.25
N LEU A 65 1.27 7.04 0.57
CA LEU A 65 -0.06 7.64 0.42
C LEU A 65 -0.52 7.69 -1.05
N TYR A 66 0.41 7.84 -1.99
CA TYR A 66 0.10 7.98 -3.43
C TYR A 66 0.40 6.71 -4.24
N HIS A 67 0.86 5.61 -3.63
CA HIS A 67 1.40 4.45 -4.36
C HIS A 67 0.40 3.76 -5.30
N ASP A 68 -0.89 3.81 -4.97
CA ASP A 68 -2.00 3.26 -5.78
C ASP A 68 -2.84 4.38 -6.44
N ALA A 69 -2.35 5.64 -6.47
CA ALA A 69 -3.11 6.78 -7.01
C ALA A 69 -3.56 6.58 -8.47
N SER A 70 -2.81 5.86 -9.30
CA SER A 70 -3.18 5.55 -10.68
C SER A 70 -4.43 4.66 -10.78
N GLU A 71 -4.79 3.94 -9.72
CA GLU A 71 -5.95 3.05 -9.67
C GLU A 71 -7.28 3.81 -9.73
N VAL A 72 -7.29 5.12 -9.49
CA VAL A 72 -8.48 5.96 -9.76
C VAL A 72 -8.91 5.95 -11.24
N ILE A 73 -8.03 5.53 -12.13
CA ILE A 73 -8.27 5.42 -13.58
C ILE A 73 -8.35 3.96 -14.01
N THR A 74 -7.49 3.09 -13.48
CA THR A 74 -7.40 1.68 -13.89
C THR A 74 -8.34 0.77 -13.09
N GLY A 75 -8.75 1.16 -11.90
CA GLY A 75 -9.30 0.27 -10.89
C GLY A 75 -8.24 -0.62 -10.25
N ASP A 76 -8.57 -1.24 -9.10
CA ASP A 76 -7.75 -2.27 -8.47
C ASP A 76 -7.87 -3.58 -9.27
N LEU A 77 -6.77 -4.01 -9.89
CA LEU A 77 -6.72 -5.28 -10.60
C LEU A 77 -6.32 -6.40 -9.65
N PRO A 78 -7.16 -7.45 -9.49
CA PRO A 78 -6.86 -8.56 -8.59
C PRO A 78 -5.47 -9.15 -8.83
N THR A 79 -4.71 -9.33 -7.74
CA THR A 79 -3.34 -9.85 -7.77
C THR A 79 -3.15 -11.12 -8.61
N PRO A 80 -4.07 -12.13 -8.59
CA PRO A 80 -3.94 -13.29 -9.45
C PRO A 80 -3.98 -12.97 -10.95
N VAL A 81 -4.70 -11.92 -11.36
CA VAL A 81 -4.76 -11.47 -12.76
C VAL A 81 -3.52 -10.67 -13.10
N LYS A 82 -3.15 -9.70 -12.25
CA LYS A 82 -1.97 -8.83 -12.43
C LYS A 82 -0.66 -9.62 -12.56
N HIS A 83 -0.56 -10.76 -11.88
CA HIS A 83 0.64 -11.61 -11.84
C HIS A 83 0.52 -12.94 -12.58
N ASN A 84 -0.53 -13.15 -13.39
CA ASN A 84 -0.77 -14.40 -14.09
C ASN A 84 0.41 -14.81 -14.99
N ASN A 85 0.94 -13.84 -15.77
CA ASN A 85 2.14 -14.07 -16.57
C ASN A 85 2.94 -12.78 -16.81
N PRO A 86 4.23 -12.88 -17.22
CA PRO A 86 5.08 -11.71 -17.45
C PRO A 86 4.55 -10.74 -18.51
N ALA A 87 3.86 -11.23 -19.54
CA ALA A 87 3.32 -10.40 -20.61
C ALA A 87 2.18 -9.52 -20.11
N ILE A 88 1.22 -10.08 -19.36
CA ILE A 88 0.13 -9.32 -18.74
C ILE A 88 0.70 -8.26 -17.79
N LYS A 89 1.68 -8.63 -16.96
CA LYS A 89 2.35 -7.69 -16.06
C LYS A 89 3.02 -6.53 -16.79
N ALA A 90 3.67 -6.80 -17.93
CA ALA A 90 4.32 -5.78 -18.73
C ALA A 90 3.32 -4.82 -19.38
N GLU A 91 2.23 -5.34 -19.93
CA GLU A 91 1.18 -4.53 -20.55
C GLU A 91 0.44 -3.69 -19.49
N TYR A 92 0.15 -4.28 -18.32
CA TYR A 92 -0.49 -3.55 -17.22
C TYR A 92 0.35 -2.36 -16.74
N ARG A 93 1.67 -2.52 -16.64
CA ARG A 93 2.59 -1.40 -16.31
C ARG A 93 2.49 -0.24 -17.30
N LYS A 94 2.27 -0.52 -18.59
CA LYS A 94 2.07 0.54 -19.58
C LYS A 94 0.76 1.28 -19.35
N ILE A 95 -0.30 0.56 -18.96
CA ILE A 95 -1.60 1.15 -18.59
C ILE A 95 -1.44 2.02 -17.35
N GLU A 96 -0.76 1.53 -16.31
CA GLU A 96 -0.45 2.30 -15.09
C GLU A 96 0.33 3.58 -15.44
N ALA A 97 1.32 3.51 -16.33
CA ALA A 97 2.10 4.68 -16.75
C ALA A 97 1.24 5.73 -17.48
N VAL A 98 0.32 5.30 -18.35
CA VAL A 98 -0.63 6.18 -19.03
C VAL A 98 -1.59 6.83 -18.01
N ALA A 99 -2.09 6.04 -17.05
CA ALA A 99 -2.96 6.54 -15.99
C ALA A 99 -2.24 7.58 -15.11
N ALA A 100 -1.00 7.32 -14.72
CA ALA A 100 -0.15 8.23 -13.94
C ALA A 100 0.09 9.55 -14.71
N SER A 101 0.44 9.48 -16.00
CA SER A 101 0.62 10.65 -16.85
C SER A 101 -0.66 11.49 -16.98
N ARG A 102 -1.80 10.82 -17.17
CA ARG A 102 -3.11 11.47 -17.22
C ARG A 102 -3.47 12.15 -15.90
N LEU A 103 -3.19 11.50 -14.77
CA LEU A 103 -3.44 12.07 -13.45
C LEU A 103 -2.60 13.32 -13.21
N LEU A 104 -1.30 13.26 -13.53
CA LEU A 104 -0.38 14.41 -13.42
C LEU A 104 -0.83 15.59 -14.31
N SER A 105 -1.36 15.34 -15.51
CA SER A 105 -1.87 16.40 -16.40
C SER A 105 -3.09 17.16 -15.85
N MET A 106 -3.66 16.71 -14.73
CA MET A 106 -4.76 17.40 -14.04
C MET A 106 -4.28 18.39 -12.97
N LEU A 107 -2.96 18.49 -12.76
CA LEU A 107 -2.32 19.48 -11.90
C LEU A 107 -1.97 20.76 -12.68
N PRO A 108 -1.86 21.91 -12.01
CA PRO A 108 -1.21 23.07 -12.59
C PRO A 108 0.29 22.83 -12.77
N ASP A 109 0.87 23.53 -13.77
CA ASP A 109 2.26 23.32 -14.17
C ASP A 109 3.28 23.57 -13.05
N ASP A 110 2.98 24.51 -12.16
CA ASP A 110 3.84 24.87 -11.01
C ASP A 110 3.87 23.79 -9.90
N LEU A 111 2.83 22.96 -9.77
CA LEU A 111 2.77 21.87 -8.80
C LEU A 111 3.20 20.50 -9.37
N THR A 112 3.11 20.33 -10.69
CA THR A 112 3.40 19.03 -11.33
C THR A 112 4.77 18.47 -10.96
N PRO A 113 5.88 19.25 -10.90
CA PRO A 113 7.20 18.72 -10.54
C PRO A 113 7.26 18.08 -9.15
N ASP A 114 6.48 18.59 -8.18
CA ASP A 114 6.48 18.06 -6.80
C ASP A 114 5.70 16.74 -6.68
N TYR A 115 4.71 16.53 -7.57
CA TYR A 115 3.90 15.31 -7.58
C TYR A 115 4.47 14.19 -8.47
N VAL A 116 5.31 14.51 -9.45
CA VAL A 116 5.93 13.50 -10.33
C VAL A 116 6.63 12.40 -9.52
N PRO A 117 7.51 12.69 -8.55
CA PRO A 117 8.18 11.64 -7.79
C PRO A 117 7.24 10.82 -6.88
N LEU A 118 6.07 11.33 -6.53
CA LEU A 118 5.07 10.63 -5.73
C LEU A 118 4.19 9.71 -6.57
N ILE A 119 3.84 10.13 -7.79
CA ILE A 119 2.97 9.37 -8.70
C ILE A 119 3.77 8.40 -9.59
N THR A 120 5.01 8.76 -9.92
CA THR A 120 5.93 7.93 -10.71
C THR A 120 7.27 7.77 -9.98
N PRO A 121 7.27 7.05 -8.84
CA PRO A 121 8.45 6.96 -7.96
C PRO A 121 9.59 6.17 -8.60
N ASP A 122 10.82 6.43 -8.11
CA ASP A 122 11.94 5.53 -8.37
C ASP A 122 11.72 4.20 -7.65
N THR A 123 11.35 3.17 -8.41
CA THR A 123 11.08 1.82 -7.87
C THR A 123 12.31 1.11 -7.34
N LYS A 124 13.50 1.69 -7.46
CA LYS A 124 14.77 1.17 -6.91
C LYS A 124 15.18 1.87 -5.61
N SER A 125 14.49 2.95 -5.24
CA SER A 125 14.82 3.68 -4.02
C SER A 125 14.62 2.83 -2.77
N PRO A 126 15.40 3.05 -1.71
CA PRO A 126 15.20 2.37 -0.45
C PRO A 126 13.85 2.71 0.19
N GLU A 127 13.34 3.93 0.02
CA GLU A 127 12.02 4.36 0.49
C GLU A 127 10.91 3.57 -0.20
N TRP A 128 11.01 3.33 -1.52
CA TRP A 128 10.03 2.50 -2.24
C TRP A 128 10.01 1.05 -1.72
N ARG A 129 11.14 0.51 -1.28
CA ARG A 129 11.17 -0.81 -0.63
C ARG A 129 10.37 -0.82 0.67
N MET A 130 10.41 0.27 1.46
CA MET A 130 9.57 0.42 2.66
C MET A 130 8.09 0.48 2.30
N VAL A 131 7.74 1.25 1.26
CA VAL A 131 6.35 1.32 0.75
C VAL A 131 5.85 -0.07 0.37
N LYS A 132 6.59 -0.84 -0.40
CA LYS A 132 6.18 -2.19 -0.82
C LYS A 132 6.12 -3.19 0.34
N ALA A 133 6.95 -2.99 1.36
CA ALA A 133 6.87 -3.78 2.60
C ALA A 133 5.61 -3.42 3.40
N ALA A 134 5.29 -2.12 3.53
CA ALA A 134 4.10 -1.64 4.21
C ALA A 134 2.81 -2.11 3.52
N ASP A 135 2.73 -2.00 2.19
CA ASP A 135 1.63 -2.53 1.37
C ASP A 135 1.37 -4.02 1.67
N ARG A 136 2.44 -4.82 1.74
CA ARG A 136 2.36 -6.24 2.06
C ARG A 136 1.89 -6.49 3.51
N LEU A 137 2.35 -5.67 4.46
CA LEU A 137 1.92 -5.72 5.85
C LEU A 137 0.43 -5.34 6.00
N CYS A 138 -0.06 -4.34 5.27
CA CYS A 138 -1.49 -3.99 5.24
C CYS A 138 -2.33 -5.17 4.76
N ALA A 139 -1.93 -5.83 3.67
CA ALA A 139 -2.62 -7.02 3.17
C ALA A 139 -2.62 -8.17 4.20
N TYR A 140 -1.54 -8.34 4.96
CA TYR A 140 -1.45 -9.32 6.05
C TYR A 140 -2.38 -8.98 7.20
N ILE A 141 -2.38 -7.73 7.65
CA ILE A 141 -3.27 -7.23 8.71
C ILE A 141 -4.73 -7.45 8.33
N LYS A 142 -5.11 -7.10 7.10
CA LYS A 142 -6.44 -7.37 6.57
C LYS A 142 -6.83 -8.84 6.70
N CYS A 143 -5.93 -9.76 6.34
CA CYS A 143 -6.19 -11.20 6.50
C CYS A 143 -6.40 -11.60 7.97
N LEU A 144 -5.59 -11.04 8.89
CA LEU A 144 -5.75 -11.31 10.32
C LEU A 144 -7.11 -10.83 10.86
N GLU A 145 -7.54 -9.64 10.48
CA GLU A 145 -8.82 -9.08 10.88
C GLU A 145 -10.01 -9.90 10.36
N GLU A 146 -9.98 -10.32 9.12
CA GLU A 146 -11.01 -11.15 8.51
C GLU A 146 -11.08 -12.54 9.17
N LEU A 147 -9.92 -13.17 9.44
CA LEU A 147 -9.86 -14.44 10.14
C LEU A 147 -10.35 -14.34 11.59
N LYS A 148 -10.03 -13.24 12.28
CA LYS A 148 -10.54 -12.94 13.62
C LYS A 148 -12.07 -12.78 13.60
N ALA A 149 -12.63 -12.19 12.54
CA ALA A 149 -14.08 -12.10 12.33
C ALA A 149 -14.73 -13.44 11.93
N GLY A 150 -13.94 -14.53 11.81
CA GLY A 150 -14.41 -15.86 11.45
C GLY A 150 -14.46 -16.13 9.95
N ASN A 151 -14.00 -15.20 9.12
CA ASN A 151 -13.98 -15.34 7.66
C ASN A 151 -12.82 -16.22 7.18
N ARG A 152 -13.08 -17.51 7.02
CA ARG A 152 -12.06 -18.51 6.63
C ARG A 152 -11.60 -18.39 5.18
N GLU A 153 -12.25 -17.58 4.35
CA GLU A 153 -11.87 -17.37 2.95
C GLU A 153 -10.47 -16.73 2.82
N PHE A 154 -10.05 -15.98 3.84
CA PHE A 154 -8.73 -15.32 3.87
C PHE A 154 -7.56 -16.21 4.32
N ARG A 155 -7.79 -17.49 4.66
CA ARG A 155 -6.74 -18.37 5.20
C ARG A 155 -5.59 -18.59 4.23
N GLU A 156 -5.89 -18.96 2.97
CA GLU A 156 -4.87 -19.21 1.96
C GLU A 156 -4.11 -17.92 1.60
N ALA A 157 -4.84 -16.80 1.50
CA ALA A 157 -4.24 -15.50 1.28
C ALA A 157 -3.29 -15.11 2.41
N GLN A 158 -3.71 -15.29 3.67
CA GLN A 158 -2.87 -15.04 4.85
C GLN A 158 -1.58 -15.84 4.78
N THR A 159 -1.65 -17.17 4.55
CA THR A 159 -0.47 -18.03 4.47
C THR A 159 0.51 -17.60 3.37
N GLY A 160 -0.01 -17.26 2.18
CA GLY A 160 0.82 -16.83 1.05
C GLY A 160 1.47 -15.45 1.29
N ILE A 161 0.73 -14.53 1.88
CA ILE A 161 1.23 -13.18 2.19
C ILE A 161 2.27 -13.26 3.30
N GLU A 162 2.01 -14.01 4.36
CA GLU A 162 2.95 -14.24 5.47
C GLU A 162 4.29 -14.77 4.97
N ALA A 163 4.26 -15.81 4.13
CA ALA A 163 5.48 -16.36 3.51
C ALA A 163 6.23 -15.29 2.70
N SER A 164 5.50 -14.43 1.96
CA SER A 164 6.09 -13.35 1.17
C SER A 164 6.70 -12.25 2.04
N ILE A 165 6.14 -11.97 3.22
CA ILE A 165 6.68 -10.99 4.17
C ILE A 165 7.96 -11.52 4.80
N HIS A 166 7.98 -12.79 5.20
CA HIS A 166 9.20 -13.42 5.75
C HIS A 166 10.35 -13.50 4.73
N ALA A 167 10.05 -13.45 3.43
CA ALA A 167 11.06 -13.37 2.38
C ALA A 167 11.64 -11.96 2.19
N ILE A 168 11.06 -10.94 2.82
CA ILE A 168 11.57 -9.56 2.76
C ILE A 168 12.79 -9.46 3.69
N ASP A 169 13.96 -9.23 3.09
CA ASP A 169 15.21 -9.02 3.87
C ASP A 169 15.30 -7.55 4.35
N LEU A 170 14.46 -7.23 5.34
CA LEU A 170 14.41 -5.94 6.02
C LEU A 170 14.17 -6.18 7.52
N PRO A 171 15.16 -5.89 8.38
CA PRO A 171 15.00 -6.06 9.81
C PRO A 171 13.89 -5.19 10.40
N GLU A 172 13.60 -4.05 9.79
CA GLU A 172 12.50 -3.15 10.12
C GLU A 172 11.13 -3.86 10.07
N VAL A 173 10.96 -4.71 9.07
CA VAL A 173 9.74 -5.53 8.90
C VAL A 173 9.63 -6.59 9.99
N ARG A 174 10.73 -7.23 10.37
CA ARG A 174 10.75 -8.21 11.47
C ARG A 174 10.37 -7.57 12.80
N ASP A 175 10.95 -6.41 13.09
CA ASP A 175 10.63 -5.66 14.31
C ASP A 175 9.15 -5.29 14.33
N PHE A 176 8.61 -4.78 13.22
CA PHE A 176 7.21 -4.40 13.11
C PHE A 176 6.27 -5.60 13.31
N LEU A 177 6.60 -6.75 12.72
CA LEU A 177 5.83 -7.99 12.88
C LEU A 177 5.79 -8.45 14.34
N GLN A 178 6.90 -8.35 15.05
CA GLN A 178 7.01 -8.82 16.44
C GLN A 178 6.35 -7.86 17.44
N GLU A 179 6.49 -6.55 17.23
CA GLU A 179 6.13 -5.57 18.23
C GLU A 179 4.72 -4.99 18.02
N PHE A 180 4.27 -4.84 16.77
CA PHE A 180 3.05 -4.12 16.47
C PHE A 180 1.92 -5.01 15.92
N VAL A 181 2.25 -6.00 15.09
CA VAL A 181 1.22 -6.86 14.46
C VAL A 181 0.36 -7.62 15.47
N PRO A 182 0.86 -8.12 16.63
CA PRO A 182 0.00 -8.78 17.60
C PRO A 182 -1.17 -7.93 18.09
N GLY A 183 -1.01 -6.60 18.15
CA GLY A 183 -2.07 -5.67 18.55
C GLY A 183 -3.31 -5.71 17.66
N PHE A 184 -3.17 -6.02 16.38
CA PHE A 184 -4.32 -6.11 15.45
C PHE A 184 -5.24 -7.30 15.73
N SER A 185 -4.75 -8.28 16.49
CA SER A 185 -5.55 -9.42 16.94
C SER A 185 -6.21 -9.20 18.31
N MET A 186 -5.93 -8.07 18.98
CA MET A 186 -6.46 -7.75 20.29
C MET A 186 -7.81 -7.02 20.23
N THR A 187 -8.58 -7.07 21.30
CA THR A 187 -9.78 -6.23 21.47
C THR A 187 -9.39 -4.82 21.94
N LEU A 188 -10.30 -3.85 21.81
CA LEU A 188 -10.05 -2.49 22.29
C LEU A 188 -9.63 -2.46 23.77
N ASP A 189 -10.28 -3.26 24.62
CA ASP A 189 -9.95 -3.33 26.06
C ASP A 189 -8.55 -3.92 26.33
N GLN A 190 -8.06 -4.80 25.43
CA GLN A 190 -6.72 -5.38 25.53
C GLN A 190 -5.63 -4.41 25.10
N ILE A 191 -5.84 -3.62 24.05
CA ILE A 191 -4.86 -2.63 23.57
C ILE A 191 -4.86 -1.35 24.43
N SER A 192 -5.87 -1.13 25.27
CA SER A 192 -6.00 0.05 26.14
C SER A 192 -5.37 -0.16 27.54
N ARG A 193 -4.75 -1.30 27.78
CA ARG A 193 -4.04 -1.65 29.03
C ARG A 193 -2.55 -1.40 28.91
#